data_0786ff86291508498ec890a616be4873
#
_entry.id   0786ff86291508498ec890a616be4873
#
_cell.length_a   1.000
_cell.length_b   1.000
_cell.length_c   1.000
_cell.angle_alpha   90.00
_cell.angle_beta   90.00
_cell.angle_gamma   90.00
#
_symmetry.space_group_name_H-M   'P 1'
#
loop_
_entity.id
_entity.type
_entity.pdbx_description
1 polymer ?
#
loop_
_entity_poly.entity_id
_entity_poly.type
_entity_poly.pdbx_seq_one_letter_code
_entity_poly.pdbx_strand_id
1 'polypeptide(L)'
;VVEQMNLREITIAYGMTETSTVSCQSSTDTPLEKRVSTVGQVQPHLEIKIVDPETGAVVPRGQRGEFCTKGYSVMHGYWGDETKTREAIDADGWMHTGDLATMDAEGYVNIVGRIKDMVIRGGENIYPREIEEFLYRHPQVQDVQVVGVPDPKYGEELCAWIIAKPGTKPTEDDIRAFCKGQIAHYKV
;
A
#
# COMPACT_ATOMS: atom_id res chain seq x y z
N VAL A 1 19.21 -3.68 -6.22
CA VAL A 1 19.70 -4.55 -5.13
C VAL A 1 20.12 -5.88 -5.71
N VAL A 2 19.24 -6.65 -6.41
CA VAL A 2 19.55 -8.00 -6.91
C VAL A 2 20.82 -7.99 -7.79
N GLU A 3 20.89 -7.13 -8.80
CA GLU A 3 22.04 -7.04 -9.71
C GLU A 3 23.22 -6.32 -9.11
N GLN A 4 23.00 -5.14 -8.51
CA GLN A 4 24.08 -4.30 -7.99
C GLN A 4 24.75 -4.84 -6.75
N MET A 5 24.03 -5.55 -5.89
CA MET A 5 24.54 -6.15 -4.66
C MET A 5 24.75 -7.66 -4.79
N ASN A 6 24.43 -8.25 -5.95
CA ASN A 6 24.49 -9.69 -6.22
C ASN A 6 23.71 -10.55 -5.21
N LEU A 7 22.59 -10.03 -4.71
CA LEU A 7 21.71 -10.73 -3.76
C LEU A 7 20.62 -11.49 -4.53
N ARG A 8 20.91 -12.71 -4.92
CA ARG A 8 20.01 -13.53 -5.75
C ARG A 8 18.82 -14.10 -4.99
N GLU A 9 18.94 -14.26 -3.68
CA GLU A 9 17.95 -14.90 -2.82
C GLU A 9 17.20 -13.88 -1.91
N ILE A 10 17.07 -12.64 -2.39
CA ILE A 10 16.30 -11.64 -1.67
C ILE A 10 14.81 -12.04 -1.61
N THR A 11 14.20 -11.92 -0.46
CA THR A 11 12.76 -12.10 -0.24
C THR A 11 12.16 -10.84 0.33
N ILE A 12 10.88 -10.61 0.06
CA ILE A 12 10.10 -9.51 0.63
C ILE A 12 9.05 -10.12 1.54
N ALA A 13 8.87 -9.55 2.72
CA ALA A 13 7.84 -9.94 3.66
C ALA A 13 6.93 -8.75 3.99
N TYR A 14 5.67 -9.04 4.25
CA TYR A 14 4.67 -8.08 4.70
C TYR A 14 4.01 -8.58 5.99
N GLY A 15 3.80 -7.67 6.89
CA GLY A 15 3.06 -7.87 8.12
C GLY A 15 3.20 -6.66 9.03
N MET A 16 2.70 -6.78 10.24
CA MET A 16 2.68 -5.73 11.25
C MET A 16 2.87 -6.35 12.64
N THR A 17 3.12 -5.53 13.66
CA THR A 17 3.33 -6.01 15.04
C THR A 17 2.16 -6.87 15.51
N GLU A 18 0.94 -6.46 15.17
CA GLU A 18 -0.32 -7.12 15.53
C GLU A 18 -0.52 -8.49 14.85
N THR A 19 0.30 -8.81 13.85
CA THR A 19 0.26 -10.11 13.15
C THR A 19 1.55 -10.92 13.36
N SER A 20 2.26 -10.71 14.47
CA SER A 20 3.52 -11.38 14.83
C SER A 20 4.51 -11.41 13.68
N THR A 21 4.58 -10.28 13.06
CA THR A 21 5.40 -9.72 12.00
C THR A 21 5.13 -10.16 10.57
N VAL A 22 4.80 -11.40 10.25
CA VAL A 22 4.74 -11.82 8.84
C VAL A 22 3.42 -12.50 8.49
N SER A 23 2.63 -11.86 7.62
CA SER A 23 1.40 -12.44 7.03
C SER A 23 1.66 -12.99 5.62
N CYS A 24 2.46 -12.30 4.82
CA CYS A 24 2.85 -12.73 3.47
C CYS A 24 4.36 -12.66 3.30
N GLN A 25 4.91 -13.54 2.44
CA GLN A 25 6.32 -13.53 2.10
C GLN A 25 6.55 -14.13 0.71
N SER A 26 7.51 -13.60 -0.05
CA SER A 26 8.00 -14.24 -1.26
C SER A 26 9.01 -15.34 -0.92
N SER A 27 8.97 -16.45 -1.67
CA SER A 27 10.00 -17.49 -1.61
C SER A 27 11.19 -17.13 -2.50
N THR A 28 12.35 -17.73 -2.23
CA THR A 28 13.53 -17.67 -3.11
C THR A 28 13.25 -18.29 -4.48
N ASP A 29 12.33 -19.27 -4.54
CA ASP A 29 11.91 -19.94 -5.79
C ASP A 29 10.86 -19.13 -6.58
N THR A 30 10.30 -18.08 -5.98
CA THR A 30 9.35 -17.17 -6.66
C THR A 30 10.06 -16.48 -7.83
N PRO A 31 9.46 -16.41 -9.03
CA PRO A 31 10.03 -15.67 -10.17
C PRO A 31 10.44 -14.25 -9.77
N LEU A 32 11.60 -13.78 -10.25
CA LEU A 32 12.16 -12.49 -9.83
C LEU A 32 11.17 -11.34 -10.00
N GLU A 33 10.42 -11.32 -11.10
CA GLU A 33 9.40 -10.31 -11.37
C GLU A 33 8.37 -10.23 -10.22
N LYS A 34 7.84 -11.37 -9.79
CA LYS A 34 6.89 -11.44 -8.66
C LYS A 34 7.55 -11.06 -7.31
N ARG A 35 8.80 -11.49 -7.10
CA ARG A 35 9.55 -11.16 -5.88
C ARG A 35 9.78 -9.67 -5.68
N VAL A 36 9.99 -8.91 -6.77
CA VAL A 36 10.29 -7.48 -6.68
C VAL A 36 9.05 -6.59 -6.80
N SER A 37 7.92 -7.13 -7.23
CA SER A 37 6.67 -6.38 -7.44
C SER A 37 5.56 -6.72 -6.46
N THR A 38 5.72 -7.77 -5.63
CA THR A 38 4.70 -8.21 -4.67
C THR A 38 5.32 -8.46 -3.29
N VAL A 39 4.50 -8.57 -2.27
CA VAL A 39 4.92 -8.99 -0.93
C VAL A 39 4.85 -10.52 -0.75
N GLY A 40 4.69 -11.25 -1.86
CA GLY A 40 4.61 -12.70 -1.86
C GLY A 40 3.20 -13.24 -1.61
N GLN A 41 3.14 -14.47 -1.13
CA GLN A 41 1.92 -15.22 -0.83
C GLN A 41 1.75 -15.38 0.67
N VAL A 42 0.54 -15.77 1.10
CA VAL A 42 0.21 -16.01 2.51
C VAL A 42 1.13 -17.08 3.12
N GLN A 43 1.53 -16.87 4.37
CA GLN A 43 2.31 -17.84 5.15
C GLN A 43 1.48 -19.09 5.46
N PRO A 44 2.12 -20.27 5.61
CA PRO A 44 1.44 -21.49 6.00
C PRO A 44 0.59 -21.33 7.27
N HIS A 45 -0.60 -21.92 7.24
CA HIS A 45 -1.57 -21.91 8.36
C HIS A 45 -2.15 -20.53 8.70
N LEU A 46 -1.98 -19.54 7.82
CA LEU A 46 -2.70 -18.28 7.86
C LEU A 46 -3.72 -18.22 6.73
N GLU A 47 -4.75 -17.43 6.95
CA GLU A 47 -5.75 -17.09 5.96
C GLU A 47 -5.69 -15.60 5.67
N ILE A 48 -5.92 -15.22 4.40
CA ILE A 48 -6.02 -13.84 3.98
C ILE A 48 -7.26 -13.63 3.11
N LYS A 49 -7.86 -12.46 3.23
CA LYS A 49 -8.91 -11.97 2.33
C LYS A 49 -8.67 -10.49 2.03
N ILE A 50 -9.14 -10.06 0.87
CA ILE A 50 -9.20 -8.65 0.51
C ILE A 50 -10.67 -8.27 0.51
N VAL A 51 -11.03 -7.25 1.30
CA VAL A 51 -12.42 -6.83 1.48
C VAL A 51 -12.62 -5.37 1.08
N ASP A 52 -13.80 -5.05 0.61
CA ASP A 52 -14.22 -3.69 0.43
C ASP A 52 -14.32 -2.99 1.81
N PRO A 53 -13.61 -1.86 2.03
CA PRO A 53 -13.55 -1.22 3.35
C PRO A 53 -14.89 -0.68 3.87
N GLU A 54 -15.86 -0.41 2.97
CA GLU A 54 -17.16 0.16 3.34
C GLU A 54 -18.18 -0.93 3.65
N THR A 55 -18.19 -2.01 2.85
CA THR A 55 -19.20 -3.07 2.94
C THR A 55 -18.72 -4.31 3.68
N GLY A 56 -17.39 -4.49 3.86
CA GLY A 56 -16.79 -5.70 4.40
C GLY A 56 -16.86 -6.92 3.46
N ALA A 57 -17.41 -6.77 2.26
CA ALA A 57 -17.55 -7.87 1.30
C ALA A 57 -16.19 -8.24 0.68
N VAL A 58 -15.94 -9.54 0.50
CA VAL A 58 -14.73 -10.00 -0.19
C VAL A 58 -14.77 -9.55 -1.64
N VAL A 59 -13.70 -8.87 -2.10
CA VAL A 59 -13.60 -8.40 -3.48
C VAL A 59 -13.01 -9.48 -4.41
N PRO A 60 -13.33 -9.43 -5.72
CA PRO A 60 -12.70 -10.29 -6.71
C PRO A 60 -11.18 -10.15 -6.79
N ARG A 61 -10.49 -11.20 -7.24
CA ARG A 61 -9.04 -11.17 -7.49
C ARG A 61 -8.68 -10.03 -8.44
N GLY A 62 -7.60 -9.32 -8.14
CA GLY A 62 -7.14 -8.14 -8.88
C GLY A 62 -7.83 -6.83 -8.46
N GLN A 63 -8.97 -6.89 -7.78
CA GLN A 63 -9.60 -5.70 -7.24
C GLN A 63 -8.95 -5.29 -5.92
N ARG A 64 -8.84 -3.98 -5.69
CA ARG A 64 -8.31 -3.39 -4.46
C ARG A 64 -9.34 -3.44 -3.34
N GLY A 65 -8.85 -3.69 -2.13
CA GLY A 65 -9.62 -3.62 -0.89
C GLY A 65 -8.70 -3.67 0.32
N GLU A 66 -9.25 -3.69 1.52
CA GLU A 66 -8.52 -3.84 2.77
C GLU A 66 -7.95 -5.26 2.88
N PHE A 67 -6.67 -5.35 3.24
CA PHE A 67 -6.03 -6.62 3.57
C PHE A 67 -6.47 -7.06 4.97
N CYS A 68 -7.08 -8.23 5.06
CA CYS A 68 -7.41 -8.87 6.33
C CYS A 68 -6.68 -10.21 6.44
N THR A 69 -6.21 -10.52 7.64
CA THR A 69 -5.51 -11.79 7.93
C THR A 69 -6.09 -12.45 9.17
N LYS A 70 -6.04 -13.79 9.20
CA LYS A 70 -6.52 -14.61 10.32
C LYS A 70 -5.59 -15.79 10.53
N GLY A 71 -5.40 -16.18 11.78
CA GLY A 71 -4.65 -17.36 12.18
C GLY A 71 -3.80 -17.14 13.42
N TYR A 72 -2.87 -18.05 13.65
CA TYR A 72 -2.08 -18.13 14.87
C TYR A 72 -1.18 -16.89 15.11
N SER A 73 -0.86 -16.14 14.07
CA SER A 73 0.01 -14.97 14.16
C SER A 73 -0.72 -13.70 14.61
N VAL A 74 -2.06 -13.68 14.55
CA VAL A 74 -2.84 -12.53 14.99
C VAL A 74 -2.75 -12.39 16.51
N MET A 75 -2.49 -11.18 16.99
CA MET A 75 -2.42 -10.88 18.42
C MET A 75 -3.73 -11.21 19.13
N HIS A 76 -3.66 -11.42 20.45
CA HIS A 76 -4.86 -11.57 21.28
C HIS A 76 -5.63 -10.28 21.48
N GLY A 77 -4.96 -9.14 21.38
CA GLY A 77 -5.55 -7.80 21.51
C GLY A 77 -4.57 -6.78 22.05
N TYR A 78 -5.02 -5.54 22.12
CA TYR A 78 -4.27 -4.45 22.76
C TYR A 78 -4.42 -4.52 24.27
N TRP A 79 -3.30 -4.39 24.99
CA TRP A 79 -3.30 -4.47 26.44
C TRP A 79 -4.16 -3.39 27.09
N GLY A 80 -5.19 -3.82 27.84
CA GLY A 80 -6.11 -2.91 28.52
C GLY A 80 -7.04 -2.08 27.62
N ASP A 81 -7.10 -2.36 26.31
CA ASP A 81 -7.93 -1.63 25.36
C ASP A 81 -8.80 -2.57 24.52
N GLU A 82 -9.89 -3.04 25.13
CA GLU A 82 -10.83 -3.93 24.46
C GLU A 82 -11.56 -3.23 23.29
N THR A 83 -11.74 -1.91 23.35
CA THR A 83 -12.42 -1.17 22.29
C THR A 83 -11.60 -1.20 21.03
N LYS A 84 -10.32 -0.80 21.08
CA LYS A 84 -9.42 -0.88 19.94
C LYS A 84 -9.19 -2.31 19.48
N THR A 85 -9.20 -3.29 20.40
CA THR A 85 -9.10 -4.70 20.03
C THR A 85 -10.26 -5.13 19.14
N ARG A 86 -11.50 -4.77 19.51
CA ARG A 86 -12.71 -5.09 18.71
C ARG A 86 -12.79 -4.30 17.40
N GLU A 87 -12.20 -3.12 17.33
CA GLU A 87 -12.07 -2.35 16.09
C GLU A 87 -11.08 -2.98 15.12
N ALA A 88 -9.99 -3.58 15.66
CA ALA A 88 -8.95 -4.19 14.85
C ALA A 88 -9.21 -5.66 14.49
N ILE A 89 -9.88 -6.42 15.37
CA ILE A 89 -10.16 -7.85 15.19
C ILE A 89 -11.67 -8.06 15.26
N ASP A 90 -12.25 -8.52 14.14
CA ASP A 90 -13.69 -8.77 14.07
C ASP A 90 -14.14 -10.01 14.87
N ALA A 91 -15.45 -10.22 14.97
CA ALA A 91 -16.03 -11.33 15.73
C ALA A 91 -15.65 -12.72 15.20
N ASP A 92 -15.27 -12.81 13.93
CA ASP A 92 -14.82 -14.03 13.26
C ASP A 92 -13.30 -14.24 13.40
N GLY A 93 -12.59 -13.33 14.06
CA GLY A 93 -11.15 -13.40 14.31
C GLY A 93 -10.28 -12.90 13.15
N TRP A 94 -10.83 -12.11 12.23
CA TRP A 94 -10.06 -11.45 11.19
C TRP A 94 -9.49 -10.15 11.71
N MET A 95 -8.18 -10.00 11.55
CA MET A 95 -7.46 -8.76 11.77
C MET A 95 -7.61 -7.85 10.56
N HIS A 96 -8.20 -6.67 10.75
CA HIS A 96 -8.28 -5.57 9.81
C HIS A 96 -7.01 -4.74 9.90
N THR A 97 -6.19 -4.76 8.85
CA THR A 97 -4.85 -4.13 8.93
C THR A 97 -4.86 -2.63 8.65
N GLY A 98 -5.92 -2.12 8.05
CA GLY A 98 -5.98 -0.77 7.53
C GLY A 98 -5.12 -0.54 6.29
N ASP A 99 -4.40 -1.57 5.81
CA ASP A 99 -3.62 -1.51 4.58
C ASP A 99 -4.47 -1.97 3.39
N LEU A 100 -4.34 -1.26 2.28
CA LEU A 100 -5.00 -1.61 1.03
C LEU A 100 -4.10 -2.51 0.19
N ALA A 101 -4.71 -3.54 -0.37
CA ALA A 101 -4.00 -4.52 -1.18
C ALA A 101 -4.82 -4.98 -2.39
N THR A 102 -4.12 -5.56 -3.35
CA THR A 102 -4.69 -6.40 -4.40
C THR A 102 -4.11 -7.80 -4.29
N MET A 103 -4.83 -8.80 -4.76
CA MET A 103 -4.35 -10.18 -4.80
C MET A 103 -4.62 -10.76 -6.18
N ASP A 104 -3.57 -11.26 -6.85
CA ASP A 104 -3.71 -11.83 -8.18
C ASP A 104 -4.31 -13.25 -8.17
N ALA A 105 -4.52 -13.83 -9.36
CA ALA A 105 -5.10 -15.16 -9.50
C ALA A 105 -4.23 -16.27 -8.87
N GLU A 106 -2.92 -16.06 -8.79
CA GLU A 106 -1.96 -16.99 -8.21
C GLU A 106 -1.80 -16.81 -6.69
N GLY A 107 -2.45 -15.80 -6.08
CA GLY A 107 -2.41 -15.52 -4.64
C GLY A 107 -1.27 -14.60 -4.20
N TYR A 108 -0.55 -13.97 -5.14
CA TYR A 108 0.44 -12.96 -4.79
C TYR A 108 -0.25 -11.66 -4.41
N VAL A 109 0.20 -11.07 -3.32
CA VAL A 109 -0.36 -9.84 -2.75
C VAL A 109 0.53 -8.65 -3.09
N ASN A 110 -0.10 -7.54 -3.47
CA ASN A 110 0.55 -6.25 -3.61
C ASN A 110 -0.11 -5.24 -2.68
N ILE A 111 0.68 -4.58 -1.81
CA ILE A 111 0.22 -3.52 -0.91
C ILE A 111 0.24 -2.20 -1.70
N VAL A 112 -0.91 -1.56 -1.81
CA VAL A 112 -1.12 -0.37 -2.65
C VAL A 112 -1.34 0.92 -1.88
N GLY A 113 -1.41 0.87 -0.55
CA GLY A 113 -1.54 2.05 0.30
C GLY A 113 -2.15 1.74 1.66
N ARG A 114 -2.63 2.79 2.33
CA ARG A 114 -3.35 2.68 3.60
C ARG A 114 -4.69 3.39 3.50
N ILE A 115 -5.70 2.87 4.19
CA ILE A 115 -7.04 3.48 4.23
C ILE A 115 -6.96 4.89 4.83
N LYS A 116 -6.23 5.05 5.93
CA LYS A 116 -6.09 6.34 6.63
C LYS A 116 -5.27 7.40 5.89
N ASP A 117 -4.46 6.98 4.91
CA ASP A 117 -3.63 7.88 4.12
C ASP A 117 -4.33 8.26 2.79
N MET A 118 -5.52 7.72 2.53
CA MET A 118 -6.33 8.05 1.38
C MET A 118 -6.79 9.49 1.45
N VAL A 119 -6.62 10.22 0.35
CA VAL A 119 -7.06 11.61 0.21
C VAL A 119 -8.40 11.63 -0.51
N ILE A 120 -9.39 12.33 0.06
CA ILE A 120 -10.73 12.48 -0.53
C ILE A 120 -10.84 13.87 -1.15
N ARG A 121 -10.53 13.96 -2.44
CA ARG A 121 -10.56 15.21 -3.19
C ARG A 121 -11.84 15.33 -4.02
N GLY A 122 -12.76 16.17 -3.60
CA GLY A 122 -14.01 16.40 -4.34
C GLY A 122 -14.89 15.15 -4.51
N GLY A 123 -14.80 14.19 -3.58
CA GLY A 123 -15.50 12.90 -3.64
C GLY A 123 -14.74 11.79 -4.33
N GLU A 124 -13.54 12.07 -4.88
CA GLU A 124 -12.67 11.06 -5.47
C GLU A 124 -11.67 10.53 -4.44
N ASN A 125 -11.58 9.21 -4.34
CA ASN A 125 -10.63 8.53 -3.47
C ASN A 125 -9.27 8.43 -4.16
N ILE A 126 -8.28 9.16 -3.65
CA ILE A 126 -6.92 9.20 -4.20
C ILE A 126 -5.96 8.50 -3.23
N TYR A 127 -5.13 7.63 -3.78
CA TYR A 127 -4.14 6.88 -3.00
C TYR A 127 -2.75 7.48 -3.26
N PRO A 128 -2.15 8.14 -2.27
CA PRO A 128 -0.88 8.84 -2.40
C PRO A 128 0.22 7.98 -3.02
N ARG A 129 0.33 6.73 -2.62
CA ARG A 129 1.34 5.80 -3.11
C ARG A 129 1.33 5.61 -4.63
N GLU A 130 0.17 5.62 -5.26
CA GLU A 130 0.06 5.51 -6.72
C GLU A 130 0.75 6.69 -7.43
N ILE A 131 0.60 7.89 -6.84
CA ILE A 131 1.22 9.11 -7.36
C ILE A 131 2.72 9.10 -7.06
N GLU A 132 3.11 8.68 -5.86
CA GLU A 132 4.52 8.54 -5.47
C GLU A 132 5.27 7.59 -6.40
N GLU A 133 4.73 6.39 -6.64
CA GLU A 133 5.32 5.40 -7.56
C GLU A 133 5.43 5.92 -8.99
N PHE A 134 4.47 6.75 -9.43
CA PHE A 134 4.55 7.41 -10.72
C PHE A 134 5.65 8.48 -10.74
N LEU A 135 5.73 9.34 -9.72
CA LEU A 135 6.70 10.44 -9.62
C LEU A 135 8.15 9.94 -9.43
N TYR A 136 8.37 8.77 -8.84
CA TYR A 136 9.70 8.14 -8.80
C TYR A 136 10.31 7.88 -10.18
N ARG A 137 9.49 7.83 -11.23
CA ARG A 137 9.97 7.69 -12.63
C ARG A 137 10.48 9.02 -13.21
N HIS A 138 10.22 10.14 -12.54
CA HIS A 138 10.69 11.44 -13.00
C HIS A 138 12.23 11.53 -12.87
N PRO A 139 12.95 11.97 -13.95
CA PRO A 139 14.42 11.91 -13.98
C PRO A 139 15.10 12.73 -12.88
N GLN A 140 14.47 13.78 -12.38
CA GLN A 140 15.01 14.69 -11.38
C GLN A 140 14.50 14.42 -9.94
N VAL A 141 13.57 13.49 -9.74
CA VAL A 141 13.05 13.14 -8.41
C VAL A 141 13.92 12.06 -7.78
N GLN A 142 14.42 12.33 -6.58
CA GLN A 142 15.12 11.34 -5.75
C GLN A 142 14.17 10.65 -4.79
N ASP A 143 13.28 11.44 -4.14
CA ASP A 143 12.30 10.95 -3.21
C ASP A 143 11.04 11.80 -3.27
N VAL A 144 9.89 11.23 -2.94
CA VAL A 144 8.60 11.93 -2.94
C VAL A 144 7.66 11.34 -1.89
N GLN A 145 6.96 12.23 -1.20
CA GLN A 145 5.88 11.91 -0.28
C GLN A 145 4.65 12.72 -0.70
N VAL A 146 3.52 12.06 -0.90
CA VAL A 146 2.25 12.71 -1.20
C VAL A 146 1.32 12.62 0.00
N VAL A 147 0.72 13.72 0.38
CA VAL A 147 -0.22 13.81 1.52
C VAL A 147 -1.43 14.65 1.15
N GLY A 148 -2.55 14.40 1.84
CA GLY A 148 -3.71 15.29 1.79
C GLY A 148 -3.49 16.54 2.64
N VAL A 149 -3.91 17.68 2.13
CA VAL A 149 -3.97 18.93 2.88
C VAL A 149 -5.39 19.51 2.81
N PRO A 150 -5.88 20.19 3.85
CA PRO A 150 -7.22 20.77 3.81
C PRO A 150 -7.38 21.78 2.65
N ASP A 151 -8.47 21.65 1.90
CA ASP A 151 -8.83 22.56 0.81
C ASP A 151 -10.30 23.00 0.93
N PRO A 152 -10.60 24.32 0.86
CA PRO A 152 -11.95 24.83 1.05
C PRO A 152 -12.92 24.46 -0.07
N LYS A 153 -12.44 24.10 -1.26
CA LYS A 153 -13.27 23.75 -2.42
C LYS A 153 -13.51 22.24 -2.53
N TYR A 154 -12.48 21.47 -2.33
CA TYR A 154 -12.50 20.02 -2.56
C TYR A 154 -12.50 19.19 -1.27
N GLY A 155 -12.45 19.84 -0.09
CA GLY A 155 -12.28 19.19 1.20
C GLY A 155 -10.80 18.91 1.48
N GLU A 156 -10.17 18.16 0.60
CA GLU A 156 -8.73 17.93 0.61
C GLU A 156 -8.12 18.18 -0.78
N GLU A 157 -6.85 18.55 -0.78
CA GLU A 157 -6.02 18.69 -1.98
C GLU A 157 -4.71 17.90 -1.79
N LEU A 158 -4.08 17.52 -2.89
CA LEU A 158 -2.82 16.79 -2.86
C LEU A 158 -1.64 17.74 -2.68
N CYS A 159 -0.74 17.39 -1.77
CA CYS A 159 0.54 18.06 -1.60
C CYS A 159 1.67 17.06 -1.77
N ALA A 160 2.54 17.28 -2.77
CA ALA A 160 3.73 16.46 -3.00
C ALA A 160 4.98 17.13 -2.42
N TRP A 161 5.62 16.47 -1.47
CA TRP A 161 6.95 16.85 -0.95
C TRP A 161 8.00 16.09 -1.73
N ILE A 162 8.86 16.83 -2.44
CA ILE A 162 9.81 16.25 -3.39
C ILE A 162 11.25 16.58 -2.96
N ILE A 163 12.08 15.54 -2.88
CA ILE A 163 13.53 15.67 -2.78
C ILE A 163 14.10 15.52 -4.19
N ALA A 164 14.73 16.57 -4.69
CA ALA A 164 15.36 16.56 -5.99
C ALA A 164 16.70 15.80 -5.97
N LYS A 165 17.04 15.16 -7.09
CA LYS A 165 18.39 14.57 -7.27
C LYS A 165 19.47 15.64 -7.21
N PRO A 166 20.68 15.34 -6.73
CA PRO A 166 21.79 16.29 -6.67
C PRO A 166 22.02 16.98 -8.02
N GLY A 167 22.13 18.31 -7.98
CA GLY A 167 22.37 19.13 -9.17
C GLY A 167 21.13 19.44 -10.01
N THR A 168 19.93 19.03 -9.57
CA THR A 168 18.66 19.33 -10.25
C THR A 168 17.75 20.20 -9.38
N LYS A 169 16.79 20.90 -10.01
CA LYS A 169 15.78 21.71 -9.33
C LYS A 169 14.49 21.68 -10.14
N PRO A 170 13.72 20.56 -10.07
CA PRO A 170 12.42 20.50 -10.74
C PRO A 170 11.49 21.58 -10.17
N THR A 171 10.79 22.27 -11.05
CA THR A 171 9.75 23.24 -10.67
C THR A 171 8.41 22.53 -10.52
N GLU A 172 7.43 23.18 -9.91
CA GLU A 172 6.04 22.68 -9.86
C GLU A 172 5.51 22.42 -11.26
N ASP A 173 5.76 23.33 -12.20
CA ASP A 173 5.32 23.17 -13.59
C ASP A 173 5.94 21.97 -14.28
N ASP A 174 7.22 21.65 -14.01
CA ASP A 174 7.88 20.44 -14.55
C ASP A 174 7.19 19.18 -14.04
N ILE A 175 6.87 19.12 -12.76
CA ILE A 175 6.19 17.98 -12.14
C ILE A 175 4.75 17.84 -12.68
N ARG A 176 4.00 18.93 -12.76
CA ARG A 176 2.63 18.92 -13.33
C ARG A 176 2.63 18.52 -14.82
N ALA A 177 3.59 19.03 -15.58
CA ALA A 177 3.74 18.65 -16.99
C ALA A 177 4.05 17.17 -17.16
N PHE A 178 4.88 16.59 -16.30
CA PHE A 178 5.20 15.16 -16.30
C PHE A 178 3.96 14.29 -15.99
N CYS A 179 3.10 14.74 -15.08
CA CYS A 179 1.87 14.03 -14.72
C CYS A 179 0.78 14.14 -15.77
N LYS A 180 0.74 15.25 -16.53
CA LYS A 180 -0.35 15.58 -17.45
C LYS A 180 -0.55 14.53 -18.53
N GLY A 181 -1.76 13.95 -18.55
CA GLY A 181 -2.12 12.90 -19.52
C GLY A 181 -1.52 11.51 -19.24
N GLN A 182 -0.73 11.37 -18.18
CA GLN A 182 -0.15 10.11 -17.78
C GLN A 182 -0.90 9.48 -16.59
N ILE A 183 -1.42 10.32 -15.70
CA ILE A 183 -2.32 9.92 -14.61
C ILE A 183 -3.63 10.71 -14.70
N ALA A 184 -4.65 10.28 -13.96
CA ALA A 184 -5.95 10.95 -13.98
C ALA A 184 -5.82 12.42 -13.53
N HIS A 185 -6.56 13.32 -14.18
CA HIS A 185 -6.41 14.77 -13.98
C HIS A 185 -6.68 15.23 -12.54
N TYR A 186 -7.55 14.52 -11.83
CA TYR A 186 -7.84 14.82 -10.42
C TYR A 186 -6.72 14.41 -9.44
N LYS A 187 -5.67 13.74 -9.95
CA LYS A 187 -4.45 13.35 -9.22
C LYS A 187 -3.27 14.30 -9.47
N VAL A 188 -3.50 15.44 -10.16
CA VAL A 188 -2.44 16.39 -10.58
C VAL A 188 -2.60 17.74 -9.93
#